data_9a24cf99ea39d382e4d68d2dfcdf671d
#
_entry.id   9a24cf99ea39d382e4d68d2dfcdf671d
#
_cell.length_a   1.000
_cell.length_b   1.000
_cell.length_c   1.000
_cell.angle_alpha   90.00
_cell.angle_beta   90.00
_cell.angle_gamma   90.00
#
_symmetry.space_group_name_H-M   'P 1'
#
loop_
_entity.id
_entity.type
_entity.pdbx_description
1 polymer ?
#
loop_
_entity_poly.entity_id
_entity_poly.type
_entity_poly.pdbx_seq_one_letter_code
_entity_poly.pdbx_strand_id
1 'polypeptide(L)'
;WCLLTPMPNTDQVALFKLTEMWKRLGARVDTMDAKHHDLVLAVTSHSPHLIAYTMVGVADDLRRVTNSEVVNYSAAGFRDFTRIAASDPTMWRDVFLHNKEATLEILGRFTEELFSLQRAIRKGDGEFLHEYFSRTRKIRRGIVDAGQDTDSPDFGRRDSTEVTEKK
;
A
#
# COMPACT_ATOMS: atom_id res chain seq x y z
N TRP A 1 11.85 -6.64 6.80
CA TRP A 1 12.76 -5.80 6.05
C TRP A 1 13.24 -4.62 6.90
N CYS A 2 14.53 -4.31 6.84
CA CYS A 2 15.13 -3.08 7.36
C CYS A 2 15.77 -2.34 6.18
N LEU A 3 15.25 -1.16 5.84
CA LEU A 3 15.78 -0.32 4.78
C LEU A 3 16.65 0.77 5.41
N LEU A 4 17.90 0.86 4.98
CA LEU A 4 18.85 1.88 5.41
C LEU A 4 19.02 2.92 4.31
N THR A 5 18.89 4.20 4.68
CA THR A 5 19.02 5.33 3.74
C THR A 5 20.19 6.23 4.19
N PRO A 6 21.45 5.78 4.02
CA PRO A 6 22.60 6.54 4.49
C PRO A 6 22.75 7.84 3.71
N MET A 7 23.06 8.91 4.42
CA MET A 7 23.42 10.20 3.83
C MET A 7 24.82 10.13 3.20
N PRO A 8 25.19 11.02 2.25
CA PRO A 8 26.47 10.97 1.54
C PRO A 8 27.72 10.91 2.43
N ASN A 9 27.64 11.46 3.65
CA ASN A 9 28.75 11.51 4.61
C ASN A 9 28.59 10.52 5.77
N THR A 10 27.73 9.51 5.63
CA THR A 10 27.53 8.51 6.69
C THR A 10 28.80 7.68 6.89
N ASP A 11 29.22 7.52 8.15
CA ASP A 11 30.35 6.66 8.53
C ASP A 11 30.08 5.21 8.11
N GLN A 12 30.93 4.68 7.25
CA GLN A 12 30.78 3.33 6.69
C GLN A 12 30.96 2.24 7.77
N VAL A 13 31.75 2.49 8.80
CA VAL A 13 31.93 1.55 9.92
C VAL A 13 30.65 1.49 10.77
N ALA A 14 30.03 2.64 11.03
CA ALA A 14 28.77 2.71 11.73
C ALA A 14 27.63 2.04 10.92
N LEU A 15 27.57 2.30 9.61
CA LEU A 15 26.60 1.68 8.70
C LEU A 15 26.77 0.15 8.69
N PHE A 16 27.98 -0.35 8.59
CA PHE A 16 28.26 -1.78 8.65
C PHE A 16 27.80 -2.41 9.98
N LYS A 17 28.15 -1.78 11.12
CA LYS A 17 27.73 -2.27 12.44
C LYS A 17 26.22 -2.32 12.58
N LEU A 18 25.50 -1.29 12.10
CA LEU A 18 24.04 -1.24 12.13
C LEU A 18 23.44 -2.34 11.24
N THR A 19 23.97 -2.53 10.04
CA THR A 19 23.56 -3.60 9.12
C THR A 19 23.70 -4.97 9.78
N GLU A 20 24.86 -5.25 10.37
CA GLU A 20 25.12 -6.54 11.03
C GLU A 20 24.24 -6.74 12.27
N MET A 21 23.95 -5.69 13.02
CA MET A 21 23.03 -5.73 14.14
C MET A 21 21.63 -6.20 13.67
N TRP A 22 21.07 -5.55 12.64
CA TRP A 22 19.74 -5.90 12.13
C TRP A 22 19.70 -7.31 11.52
N LYS A 23 20.75 -7.73 10.80
CA LYS A 23 20.85 -9.11 10.29
C LYS A 23 20.86 -10.13 11.41
N ARG A 24 21.58 -9.90 12.50
CA ARG A 24 21.60 -10.79 13.68
C ARG A 24 20.25 -10.89 14.39
N LEU A 25 19.43 -9.84 14.29
CA LEU A 25 18.05 -9.84 14.77
C LEU A 25 17.06 -10.51 13.79
N GLY A 26 17.56 -11.08 12.68
CA GLY A 26 16.75 -11.80 11.70
C GLY A 26 16.16 -10.94 10.58
N ALA A 27 16.52 -9.65 10.49
CA ALA A 27 16.03 -8.78 9.44
C ALA A 27 16.76 -9.03 8.10
N ARG A 28 16.01 -8.88 7.01
CA ARG A 28 16.59 -8.67 5.67
C ARG A 28 16.93 -7.20 5.56
N VAL A 29 18.22 -6.88 5.40
CA VAL A 29 18.71 -5.50 5.36
C VAL A 29 19.04 -5.14 3.93
N ASP A 30 18.52 -4.01 3.46
CA ASP A 30 18.83 -3.42 2.17
C ASP A 30 19.21 -1.94 2.35
N THR A 31 19.94 -1.39 1.38
CA THR A 31 20.39 0.00 1.39
C THR A 31 19.96 0.68 0.12
N MET A 32 19.35 1.85 0.22
CA MET A 32 18.93 2.62 -0.94
C MET A 32 19.11 4.13 -0.71
N ASP A 33 19.10 4.88 -1.79
CA ASP A 33 19.07 6.34 -1.75
C ASP A 33 17.77 6.85 -1.09
N ALA A 34 17.85 7.93 -0.32
CA ALA A 34 16.71 8.46 0.40
C ALA A 34 15.56 8.90 -0.52
N LYS A 35 15.87 9.53 -1.66
CA LYS A 35 14.83 9.96 -2.62
C LYS A 35 14.15 8.76 -3.27
N HIS A 36 14.95 7.72 -3.57
CA HIS A 36 14.40 6.48 -4.10
C HIS A 36 13.50 5.78 -3.07
N HIS A 37 13.93 5.72 -1.81
CA HIS A 37 13.11 5.24 -0.70
C HIS A 37 11.79 5.99 -0.62
N ASP A 38 11.80 7.31 -0.66
CA ASP A 38 10.61 8.14 -0.55
C ASP A 38 9.63 7.88 -1.70
N LEU A 39 10.14 7.69 -2.93
CA LEU A 39 9.32 7.33 -4.09
C LEU A 39 8.73 5.91 -3.96
N VAL A 40 9.54 4.94 -3.55
CA VAL A 40 9.07 3.56 -3.33
C VAL A 40 7.96 3.53 -2.29
N LEU A 41 8.13 4.22 -1.16
CA LEU A 41 7.11 4.26 -0.11
C LEU A 41 5.88 5.09 -0.53
N ALA A 42 6.03 6.11 -1.34
CA ALA A 42 4.90 6.84 -1.91
C ALA A 42 3.98 5.90 -2.71
N VAL A 43 4.55 4.97 -3.50
CA VAL A 43 3.80 3.99 -4.29
C VAL A 43 3.23 2.87 -3.42
N THR A 44 4.06 2.26 -2.56
CA THR A 44 3.74 0.98 -1.92
C THR A 44 3.02 1.12 -0.58
N SER A 45 3.09 2.30 0.04
CA SER A 45 2.55 2.57 1.37
C SER A 45 1.66 3.81 1.42
N HIS A 46 2.19 4.97 1.04
CA HIS A 46 1.51 6.26 1.28
C HIS A 46 0.26 6.41 0.42
N SER A 47 0.37 6.22 -0.90
CA SER A 47 -0.78 6.32 -1.81
C SER A 47 -1.89 5.31 -1.50
N PRO A 48 -1.62 4.02 -1.21
CA PRO A 48 -2.65 3.10 -0.76
C PRO A 48 -3.44 3.59 0.47
N HIS A 49 -2.77 4.15 1.47
CA HIS A 49 -3.45 4.70 2.65
C HIS A 49 -4.29 5.92 2.29
N LEU A 50 -3.75 6.85 1.50
CA LEU A 50 -4.50 8.04 1.07
C LEU A 50 -5.76 7.67 0.30
N ILE A 51 -5.66 6.69 -0.62
CA ILE A 51 -6.80 6.19 -1.39
C ILE A 51 -7.83 5.50 -0.49
N ALA A 52 -7.38 4.71 0.49
CA ALA A 52 -8.27 4.08 1.46
C ALA A 52 -9.03 5.11 2.30
N TYR A 53 -8.36 6.13 2.84
CA TYR A 53 -9.02 7.23 3.54
C TYR A 53 -10.02 7.97 2.64
N THR A 54 -9.63 8.24 1.39
CA THR A 54 -10.50 8.92 0.41
C THR A 54 -11.73 8.08 0.10
N MET A 55 -11.60 6.76 -0.04
CA MET A 55 -12.70 5.86 -0.32
C MET A 55 -13.73 5.83 0.82
N VAL A 56 -13.27 5.85 2.08
CA VAL A 56 -14.14 5.98 3.26
C VAL A 56 -14.83 7.34 3.27
N GLY A 57 -14.10 8.43 3.01
CA GLY A 57 -14.67 9.78 2.92
C GLY A 57 -15.74 9.91 1.84
N VAL A 58 -15.52 9.33 0.65
CA VAL A 58 -16.52 9.29 -0.43
C VAL A 58 -17.77 8.52 0.00
N ALA A 59 -17.61 7.40 0.70
CA ALA A 59 -18.74 6.61 1.19
C ALA A 59 -19.58 7.38 2.24
N ASP A 60 -18.93 8.16 3.10
CA ASP A 60 -19.57 8.99 4.12
C ASP A 60 -20.30 10.19 3.50
N ASP A 61 -19.72 10.83 2.47
CA ASP A 61 -20.26 12.04 1.84
C ASP A 61 -21.45 11.77 0.87
N LEU A 62 -21.65 10.52 0.49
CA LEU A 62 -22.77 10.13 -0.38
C LEU A 62 -24.10 10.15 0.39
N ARG A 63 -24.81 11.29 0.37
CA ARG A 63 -26.15 11.47 0.98
C ARG A 63 -27.22 10.47 0.51
N ARG A 64 -26.97 9.72 -0.55
CA ARG A 64 -27.87 8.68 -1.09
C ARG A 64 -27.66 7.32 -0.43
N VAL A 65 -26.58 7.15 0.30
CA VAL A 65 -26.26 5.92 1.02
C VAL A 65 -26.08 6.32 2.48
N THR A 66 -26.83 5.71 3.38
CA THR A 66 -26.74 6.02 4.81
C THR A 66 -25.49 5.36 5.41
N ASN A 67 -24.92 5.95 6.47
CA ASN A 67 -23.80 5.35 7.19
C ASN A 67 -24.12 3.92 7.67
N SER A 68 -25.37 3.66 8.03
CA SER A 68 -25.83 2.31 8.41
C SER A 68 -25.78 1.32 7.24
N GLU A 69 -26.08 1.75 6.01
CA GLU A 69 -25.98 0.91 4.83
C GLU A 69 -24.52 0.61 4.48
N VAL A 70 -23.61 1.59 4.56
CA VAL A 70 -22.18 1.37 4.36
C VAL A 70 -21.66 0.35 5.37
N VAL A 71 -22.02 0.48 6.65
CA VAL A 71 -21.61 -0.45 7.70
C VAL A 71 -22.18 -1.85 7.50
N ASN A 72 -23.49 -1.94 7.21
CA ASN A 72 -24.19 -3.23 7.15
C ASN A 72 -23.93 -3.99 5.85
N TYR A 73 -23.70 -3.29 4.73
CA TYR A 73 -23.55 -3.90 3.41
C TYR A 73 -22.12 -3.86 2.88
N SER A 74 -21.14 -3.49 3.73
CA SER A 74 -19.72 -3.53 3.36
C SER A 74 -19.29 -4.95 2.98
N ALA A 75 -19.09 -5.17 1.68
CA ALA A 75 -18.52 -6.40 1.17
C ALA A 75 -17.05 -6.56 1.56
N ALA A 76 -16.52 -7.77 1.46
CA ALA A 76 -15.13 -8.09 1.82
C ALA A 76 -14.12 -7.13 1.16
N GLY A 77 -14.27 -6.85 -0.14
CA GLY A 77 -13.37 -5.94 -0.86
C GLY A 77 -13.31 -4.52 -0.27
N PHE A 78 -14.44 -3.95 0.15
CA PHE A 78 -14.45 -2.63 0.80
C PHE A 78 -13.78 -2.70 2.17
N ARG A 79 -14.13 -3.68 3.01
CA ARG A 79 -13.57 -3.84 4.36
C ARG A 79 -12.06 -4.06 4.33
N ASP A 80 -11.61 -4.96 3.46
CA ASP A 80 -10.20 -5.32 3.36
C ASP A 80 -9.37 -4.14 2.85
N PHE A 81 -9.83 -3.47 1.80
CA PHE A 81 -9.14 -2.32 1.23
C PHE A 81 -9.11 -1.13 2.19
N THR A 82 -10.23 -0.82 2.86
CA THR A 82 -10.34 0.34 3.76
C THR A 82 -9.82 0.07 5.17
N ARG A 83 -9.43 -1.16 5.50
CA ARG A 83 -8.89 -1.52 6.83
C ARG A 83 -7.75 -0.60 7.27
N ILE A 84 -6.89 -0.22 6.34
CA ILE A 84 -5.74 0.65 6.60
C ILE A 84 -6.13 2.10 6.89
N ALA A 85 -7.33 2.53 6.54
CA ALA A 85 -7.86 3.86 6.88
C ALA A 85 -8.24 4.01 8.38
N ALA A 86 -8.16 2.93 9.18
CA ALA A 86 -8.32 2.99 10.63
C ALA A 86 -7.01 3.31 11.37
N SER A 87 -5.95 3.67 10.66
CA SER A 87 -4.64 4.00 11.23
C SER A 87 -4.62 5.40 11.88
N ASP A 88 -3.59 5.68 12.70
CA ASP A 88 -3.45 6.94 13.42
C ASP A 88 -3.38 8.15 12.46
N PRO A 89 -4.28 9.14 12.59
CA PRO A 89 -4.35 10.28 11.67
C PRO A 89 -3.19 11.25 11.85
N THR A 90 -2.59 11.35 13.05
CA THR A 90 -1.44 12.23 13.30
C THR A 90 -0.22 11.71 12.57
N MET A 91 0.06 10.41 12.69
CA MET A 91 1.15 9.76 11.96
C MET A 91 1.00 9.95 10.45
N TRP A 92 -0.18 9.69 9.89
CA TRP A 92 -0.39 9.81 8.44
C TRP A 92 -0.34 11.25 7.93
N ARG A 93 -0.85 12.21 8.71
CA ARG A 93 -0.65 13.63 8.41
C ARG A 93 0.84 13.95 8.24
N ASP A 94 1.66 13.51 9.20
CA ASP A 94 3.08 13.82 9.21
C ASP A 94 3.82 13.09 8.07
N VAL A 95 3.48 11.84 7.79
CA VAL A 95 4.00 11.08 6.63
C VAL A 95 3.74 11.85 5.32
N PHE A 96 2.51 12.30 5.07
CA PHE A 96 2.16 13.01 3.83
C PHE A 96 2.85 14.37 3.72
N LEU A 97 3.01 15.07 4.83
CA LEU A 97 3.66 16.38 4.82
C LEU A 97 5.18 16.28 4.64
N HIS A 98 5.82 15.24 5.17
CA HIS A 98 7.27 15.04 5.05
C HIS A 98 7.66 14.39 3.71
N ASN A 99 6.84 13.49 3.16
CA ASN A 99 7.05 12.91 1.83
C ASN A 99 6.12 13.54 0.76
N LYS A 100 5.99 14.86 0.81
CA LYS A 100 5.02 15.60 0.00
C LYS A 100 5.26 15.46 -1.51
N GLU A 101 6.51 15.64 -1.96
CA GLU A 101 6.82 15.68 -3.40
C GLU A 101 6.54 14.34 -4.08
N ALA A 102 7.08 13.26 -3.54
CA ALA A 102 6.87 11.93 -4.09
C ALA A 102 5.39 11.50 -3.98
N THR A 103 4.71 11.83 -2.87
CA THR A 103 3.28 11.53 -2.72
C THR A 103 2.43 12.25 -3.77
N LEU A 104 2.69 13.53 -4.03
CA LEU A 104 1.94 14.29 -5.05
C LEU A 104 2.23 13.80 -6.46
N GLU A 105 3.46 13.40 -6.78
CA GLU A 105 3.80 12.80 -8.06
C GLU A 105 2.98 11.52 -8.31
N ILE A 106 2.98 10.61 -7.34
CA ILE A 106 2.25 9.34 -7.46
C ILE A 106 0.74 9.55 -7.50
N LEU A 107 0.22 10.47 -6.68
CA LEU A 107 -1.19 10.83 -6.69
C LEU A 107 -1.62 11.42 -8.04
N GLY A 108 -0.79 12.25 -8.67
CA GLY A 108 -1.03 12.76 -10.02
C GLY A 108 -1.17 11.62 -11.04
N ARG A 109 -0.21 10.69 -11.07
CA ARG A 109 -0.24 9.51 -11.95
C ARG A 109 -1.47 8.64 -11.69
N PHE A 110 -1.80 8.40 -10.43
CA PHE A 110 -3.01 7.65 -10.05
C PHE A 110 -4.29 8.31 -10.57
N THR A 111 -4.38 9.63 -10.46
CA THR A 111 -5.54 10.40 -10.94
C THR A 111 -5.68 10.32 -12.45
N GLU A 112 -4.58 10.40 -13.20
CA GLU A 112 -4.57 10.24 -14.66
C GLU A 112 -5.04 8.84 -15.09
N GLU A 113 -4.56 7.79 -14.44
CA GLU A 113 -5.02 6.43 -14.67
C GLU A 113 -6.50 6.27 -14.35
N LEU A 114 -6.96 6.85 -13.23
CA LEU A 114 -8.36 6.81 -12.83
C LEU A 114 -9.26 7.53 -13.84
N PHE A 115 -8.85 8.67 -14.39
CA PHE A 115 -9.58 9.36 -15.46
C PHE A 115 -9.61 8.54 -16.75
N SER A 116 -8.57 7.80 -17.06
CA SER A 116 -8.55 6.90 -18.22
C SER A 116 -9.56 5.77 -18.07
N LEU A 117 -9.59 5.12 -16.92
CA LEU A 117 -10.58 4.08 -16.58
C LEU A 117 -12.01 4.64 -16.58
N GLN A 118 -12.22 5.82 -15.97
CA GLN A 118 -13.51 6.49 -15.96
C GLN A 118 -14.02 6.77 -17.39
N ARG A 119 -13.14 7.19 -18.29
CA ARG A 119 -13.47 7.41 -19.70
C ARG A 119 -13.87 6.12 -20.41
N ALA A 120 -13.12 5.03 -20.17
CA ALA A 120 -13.44 3.72 -20.72
C ALA A 120 -14.80 3.21 -20.26
N ILE A 121 -15.10 3.32 -18.96
CA ILE A 121 -16.39 2.97 -18.38
C ILE A 121 -17.53 3.79 -19.05
N ARG A 122 -17.35 5.10 -19.16
CA ARG A 122 -18.35 6.00 -19.77
C ARG A 122 -18.64 5.67 -21.24
N LYS A 123 -17.64 5.19 -21.97
CA LYS A 123 -17.75 4.79 -23.36
C LYS A 123 -18.19 3.35 -23.57
N GLY A 124 -18.24 2.54 -22.50
CA GLY A 124 -18.50 1.10 -22.61
C GLY A 124 -17.35 0.34 -23.27
N ASP A 125 -16.10 0.83 -23.18
CA ASP A 125 -14.92 0.23 -23.78
C ASP A 125 -14.46 -0.97 -22.96
N GLY A 126 -15.14 -2.10 -23.18
CA GLY A 126 -14.87 -3.35 -22.46
C GLY A 126 -13.52 -3.97 -22.81
N GLU A 127 -13.03 -3.76 -24.03
CA GLU A 127 -11.73 -4.29 -24.47
C GLU A 127 -10.58 -3.62 -23.71
N PHE A 128 -10.54 -2.30 -23.69
CA PHE A 128 -9.56 -1.55 -22.89
C PHE A 128 -9.59 -1.95 -21.42
N LEU A 129 -10.76 -2.05 -20.81
CA LEU A 129 -10.90 -2.46 -19.40
C LEU A 129 -10.35 -3.87 -19.16
N HIS A 130 -10.66 -4.81 -20.06
CA HIS A 130 -10.17 -6.19 -19.95
C HIS A 130 -8.65 -6.27 -20.07
N GLU A 131 -8.06 -5.57 -21.02
CA GLU A 131 -6.60 -5.50 -21.19
C GLU A 131 -5.93 -4.88 -19.97
N TYR A 132 -6.44 -3.76 -19.48
CA TYR A 132 -5.91 -3.07 -18.30
C TYR A 132 -5.93 -3.98 -17.07
N PHE A 133 -7.07 -4.61 -16.79
CA PHE A 133 -7.21 -5.49 -15.63
C PHE A 133 -6.39 -6.78 -15.78
N SER A 134 -6.26 -7.31 -16.98
CA SER A 134 -5.42 -8.49 -17.23
C SER A 134 -3.94 -8.20 -16.99
N ARG A 135 -3.46 -7.05 -17.43
CA ARG A 135 -2.09 -6.58 -17.18
C ARG A 135 -1.81 -6.39 -15.69
N THR A 136 -2.67 -5.66 -15.00
CA THR A 136 -2.51 -5.36 -13.58
C THR A 136 -2.63 -6.62 -12.71
N ARG A 137 -3.54 -7.54 -13.05
CA ARG A 137 -3.66 -8.85 -12.42
C ARG A 137 -2.37 -9.67 -12.53
N LYS A 138 -1.72 -9.66 -13.70
CA LYS A 138 -0.44 -10.36 -13.90
C LYS A 138 0.65 -9.80 -12.98
N ILE A 139 0.73 -8.47 -12.84
CA ILE A 139 1.68 -7.80 -11.94
C ILE A 139 1.40 -8.22 -10.48
N ARG A 140 0.13 -8.17 -10.06
CA ARG A 140 -0.27 -8.55 -8.69
C ARG A 140 0.07 -10.02 -8.37
N ARG A 141 -0.15 -10.93 -9.32
CA ARG A 141 0.25 -12.33 -9.14
C ARG A 141 1.75 -12.49 -8.96
N GLY A 142 2.56 -11.73 -9.69
CA GLY A 142 4.01 -11.74 -9.49
C GLY A 142 4.44 -11.33 -8.07
N ILE A 143 3.68 -10.50 -7.37
CA ILE A 143 3.93 -10.14 -5.96
C ILE A 143 3.68 -11.36 -5.05
N VAL A 144 2.60 -12.11 -5.30
CA VAL A 144 2.30 -13.35 -4.56
C VAL A 144 3.37 -14.41 -4.82
N ASP A 145 3.74 -14.61 -6.09
CA ASP A 145 4.76 -15.58 -6.50
C ASP A 145 6.13 -15.28 -5.89
N ALA A 146 6.42 -13.99 -5.63
CA ALA A 146 7.61 -13.55 -4.92
C ALA A 146 7.54 -13.78 -3.38
N GLY A 147 6.47 -14.37 -2.87
CA GLY A 147 6.27 -14.64 -1.44
C GLY A 147 6.04 -13.38 -0.58
N GLN A 148 5.64 -12.27 -1.21
CA GLN A 148 5.33 -11.02 -0.50
C GLN A 148 3.90 -11.00 0.06
N ASP A 149 3.05 -11.93 -0.37
CA ASP A 149 1.66 -12.04 0.04
C ASP A 149 1.13 -13.47 -0.20
N THR A 150 -0.06 -13.75 0.29
CA THR A 150 -0.76 -15.02 0.07
C THR A 150 -1.93 -14.84 -0.89
N ASP A 151 -2.35 -15.92 -1.55
CA ASP A 151 -3.57 -15.95 -2.39
C ASP A 151 -4.86 -15.84 -1.55
N SER A 152 -4.74 -15.92 -0.22
CA SER A 152 -5.85 -15.81 0.71
C SER A 152 -6.39 -14.38 0.78
N PRO A 153 -7.71 -14.16 0.79
CA PRO A 153 -8.31 -12.85 1.02
C PRO A 153 -8.05 -12.29 2.43
N ASP A 154 -7.42 -13.04 3.32
CA ASP A 154 -7.13 -12.68 4.70
C ASP A 154 -5.84 -11.87 4.87
N PHE A 155 -5.54 -10.93 4.04
CA PHE A 155 -4.48 -9.92 4.16
C PHE A 155 -3.62 -9.98 5.45
N GLY A 156 -2.80 -11.05 5.61
CA GLY A 156 -1.81 -11.15 6.67
C GLY A 156 -2.35 -11.45 8.08
N ARG A 157 -3.58 -11.84 8.27
CA ARG A 157 -4.03 -12.52 9.49
C ARG A 157 -3.46 -13.95 9.47
N ARG A 158 -2.37 -14.16 10.18
CA ARG A 158 -2.00 -15.51 10.61
C ARG A 158 -3.12 -15.98 11.54
N ASP A 159 -3.77 -17.07 11.20
CA ASP A 159 -4.65 -17.76 12.14
C ASP A 159 -3.83 -18.06 13.41
N SER A 160 -4.31 -17.53 14.53
CA SER A 160 -3.71 -17.77 15.87
C SER A 160 -3.83 -19.23 16.33
N THR A 161 -4.30 -20.13 15.45
CA THR A 161 -4.49 -21.55 15.70
C THR A 161 -3.28 -22.43 15.38
N GLU A 162 -2.25 -21.94 14.68
CA GLU A 162 -1.06 -22.75 14.34
C GLU A 162 0.07 -22.74 15.39
N VAL A 163 -0.12 -22.14 16.55
CA VAL A 163 0.94 -22.07 17.61
C VAL A 163 0.87 -23.24 18.60
N THR A 164 -0.04 -24.19 18.47
CA THR A 164 -0.26 -25.22 19.53
C THR A 164 0.16 -26.64 19.19
N GLU A 165 0.83 -26.90 18.05
CA GLU A 165 1.34 -28.26 17.77
C GLU A 165 2.82 -28.28 17.38
N LYS A 166 3.71 -27.94 18.30
CA LYS A 166 5.08 -28.47 18.38
C LYS A 166 5.58 -28.41 19.81
N LYS A 167 5.18 -29.39 20.58
CA LYS A 167 5.94 -29.87 21.74
C LYS A 167 6.36 -31.30 21.52
#